data_97fbda0c7bc415ae5c0e4f984a5af10e
#
_entry.id   97fbda0c7bc415ae5c0e4f984a5af10e
#
_cell.length_a   1.000
_cell.length_b   1.000
_cell.length_c   1.000
_cell.angle_alpha   90.00
_cell.angle_beta   90.00
_cell.angle_gamma   90.00
#
_symmetry.space_group_name_H-M   'P 1'
#
loop_
_entity.id
_entity.type
_entity.pdbx_description
1 polymer ?
#
loop_
_entity_poly.entity_id
_entity_poly.type
_entity_poly.pdbx_seq_one_letter_code
_entity_poly.pdbx_strand_id
1 'polypeptide(L)'
;MVALHDANRQAIRMGKSKRCGFKELNFRLQRYCFLPTVHIETYIFFSFFQQYSLPLHKINIIMDIVNSQFVISAPNVNMCPSDNKPEFAFIGRSNVGKSSLINMLCNHKGLAKTSATPGKTLLVNHFIINKEWYLVDLPGYGYAKRSKKVQEQLDRMIRTYILQREQLVNLFVLIDIRHDPQKIDREFIDWLGLSQIPFSIIFTKADKLSGGRARANAKAWIDSLLDTWETPPPYFVTSSEAKTGRQEVLDYIDDILKKL
;
A
#
# COMPACT_ATOMS: atom_id res chain seq x y z
N MET A 1 -8.36 -15.04 -4.99
CA MET A 1 -6.89 -14.96 -4.94
C MET A 1 -6.24 -15.16 -6.32
N VAL A 2 -6.61 -16.17 -7.11
CA VAL A 2 -6.10 -16.40 -8.48
C VAL A 2 -6.43 -15.25 -9.45
N ALA A 3 -7.59 -14.61 -9.36
CA ALA A 3 -8.05 -13.58 -10.30
C ALA A 3 -7.31 -12.23 -10.21
N LEU A 4 -6.80 -11.83 -9.04
CA LEU A 4 -6.00 -10.60 -8.88
C LEU A 4 -4.55 -10.78 -9.36
N HIS A 5 -4.03 -11.99 -9.24
CA HIS A 5 -2.72 -12.35 -9.80
C HIS A 5 -2.74 -12.31 -11.34
N ASP A 6 -3.86 -12.70 -11.94
CA ASP A 6 -4.02 -12.69 -13.40
C ASP A 6 -4.29 -11.28 -13.97
N ALA A 7 -4.97 -10.41 -13.25
CA ALA A 7 -5.21 -9.03 -13.70
C ALA A 7 -3.90 -8.22 -13.81
N ASN A 8 -2.98 -8.39 -12.88
CA ASN A 8 -1.65 -7.75 -12.95
C ASN A 8 -0.74 -8.36 -14.03
N ARG A 9 -0.88 -9.66 -14.32
CA ARG A 9 -0.16 -10.33 -15.42
C ARG A 9 -0.62 -9.88 -16.81
N GLN A 10 -1.89 -9.49 -16.96
CA GLN A 10 -2.41 -8.98 -18.25
C GLN A 10 -2.00 -7.54 -18.53
N ALA A 11 -1.85 -6.68 -17.51
CA ALA A 11 -1.42 -5.30 -17.68
C ALA A 11 0.01 -5.18 -18.26
N ILE A 12 0.88 -6.14 -17.95
CA ILE A 12 2.28 -6.17 -18.45
C ILE A 12 2.39 -6.71 -19.88
N ARG A 13 1.40 -7.47 -20.39
CA ARG A 13 1.42 -8.08 -21.73
C ARG A 13 0.68 -7.32 -22.83
N MET A 14 -0.14 -6.31 -22.51
CA MET A 14 -0.98 -5.62 -23.50
C MET A 14 -0.46 -4.25 -23.97
N GLY A 15 0.83 -4.06 -24.06
CA GLY A 15 1.49 -2.92 -24.69
C GLY A 15 1.51 -2.95 -26.23
N LYS A 16 0.52 -3.51 -26.92
CA LYS A 16 0.32 -3.27 -28.37
C LYS A 16 -1.11 -3.61 -28.78
N SER A 17 -1.83 -2.59 -29.17
CA SER A 17 -2.94 -2.57 -30.13
C SER A 17 -4.25 -1.91 -29.68
N LYS A 18 -4.47 -0.75 -30.29
CA LYS A 18 -5.72 -0.18 -30.82
C LYS A 18 -6.91 0.09 -29.88
N ARG A 19 -7.25 1.39 -29.87
CA ARG A 19 -8.60 1.95 -29.57
C ARG A 19 -9.73 1.03 -30.03
N CYS A 20 -10.57 0.61 -29.10
CA CYS A 20 -11.92 0.24 -29.43
C CYS A 20 -12.87 0.53 -28.25
N GLY A 21 -14.05 1.01 -28.62
CA GLY A 21 -15.01 1.82 -27.92
C GLY A 21 -15.66 1.26 -26.67
N PHE A 22 -16.01 2.21 -25.86
CA PHE A 22 -17.00 2.18 -24.79
C PHE A 22 -18.40 1.87 -25.35
N LYS A 23 -18.78 0.61 -25.49
CA LYS A 23 -20.16 0.23 -25.88
C LYS A 23 -20.60 -1.20 -25.56
N GLU A 24 -20.08 -1.85 -24.54
CA GLU A 24 -20.54 -3.22 -24.19
C GLU A 24 -20.66 -3.55 -22.70
N LEU A 25 -21.21 -2.65 -21.89
CA LEU A 25 -21.53 -2.96 -20.49
C LEU A 25 -23.03 -2.80 -20.13
N ASN A 26 -23.94 -2.79 -21.12
CA ASN A 26 -25.38 -2.59 -20.90
C ASN A 26 -26.27 -3.79 -21.23
N PHE A 27 -25.74 -5.03 -21.27
CA PHE A 27 -26.55 -6.18 -21.72
C PHE A 27 -26.72 -7.33 -20.73
N ARG A 28 -26.69 -7.09 -19.40
CA ARG A 28 -26.95 -8.16 -18.41
C ARG A 28 -27.91 -7.83 -17.25
N LEU A 29 -28.78 -6.83 -17.40
CA LEU A 29 -29.81 -6.51 -16.39
C LEU A 29 -31.24 -6.64 -16.89
N GLN A 30 -31.52 -7.44 -17.94
CA GLN A 30 -32.84 -7.65 -18.47
C GLN A 30 -33.32 -9.10 -18.34
N ARG A 31 -33.27 -9.71 -17.15
CA ARG A 31 -33.96 -11.00 -16.89
C ARG A 31 -34.38 -11.13 -15.43
N TYR A 32 -35.23 -10.25 -14.92
CA TYR A 32 -36.10 -10.53 -13.75
C TYR A 32 -37.18 -9.45 -13.68
N CYS A 33 -38.19 -9.56 -14.54
CA CYS A 33 -39.45 -8.89 -14.36
C CYS A 33 -40.56 -9.81 -14.91
N PHE A 34 -41.03 -10.70 -14.08
CA PHE A 34 -42.35 -11.28 -14.22
C PHE A 34 -42.91 -11.59 -12.83
N LEU A 35 -43.70 -10.68 -12.30
CA LEU A 35 -44.82 -10.95 -11.38
C LEU A 35 -45.75 -9.73 -11.37
N PRO A 36 -47.09 -9.93 -11.41
CA PRO A 36 -48.04 -8.86 -11.61
C PRO A 36 -48.57 -8.28 -10.30
N THR A 37 -49.09 -7.05 -10.42
CA THR A 37 -49.94 -6.35 -9.45
C THR A 37 -49.26 -5.84 -8.15
N VAL A 38 -48.72 -4.62 -8.21
CA VAL A 38 -48.64 -3.70 -7.06
C VAL A 38 -49.02 -2.29 -7.55
N HIS A 39 -49.89 -1.65 -6.80
CA HIS A 39 -50.64 -0.43 -7.01
C HIS A 39 -49.90 0.79 -7.59
N ILE A 40 -50.64 1.58 -8.38
CA ILE A 40 -50.28 2.85 -9.04
C ILE A 40 -49.69 3.93 -8.05
N GLU A 41 -49.93 3.80 -6.75
CA GLU A 41 -49.41 4.75 -5.75
C GLU A 41 -47.91 4.67 -5.51
N THR A 42 -47.24 3.56 -5.82
CA THR A 42 -45.79 3.42 -5.70
C THR A 42 -45.06 4.09 -6.86
N TYR A 43 -45.65 4.26 -7.99
CA TYR A 43 -45.04 4.92 -9.16
C TYR A 43 -44.89 6.45 -8.97
N ILE A 44 -45.85 7.07 -8.30
CA ILE A 44 -45.80 8.52 -8.01
C ILE A 44 -44.77 8.83 -6.96
N PHE A 45 -44.57 7.96 -5.98
CA PHE A 45 -43.52 8.13 -4.95
C PHE A 45 -42.13 7.96 -5.54
N PHE A 46 -41.94 7.02 -6.49
CA PHE A 46 -40.66 6.79 -7.14
C PHE A 46 -40.27 7.91 -8.11
N SER A 47 -41.23 8.47 -8.85
CA SER A 47 -40.95 9.59 -9.77
C SER A 47 -40.66 10.89 -9.02
N PHE A 48 -41.25 11.11 -7.83
CA PHE A 48 -40.97 12.27 -6.99
C PHE A 48 -39.58 12.20 -6.36
N PHE A 49 -39.12 10.98 -6.01
CA PHE A 49 -37.75 10.78 -5.49
C PHE A 49 -36.66 10.91 -6.56
N GLN A 50 -36.99 10.62 -7.83
CA GLN A 50 -36.03 10.73 -8.93
C GLN A 50 -35.79 12.19 -9.37
N GLN A 51 -36.74 13.10 -9.10
CA GLN A 51 -36.63 14.53 -9.42
C GLN A 51 -35.91 15.35 -8.34
N TYR A 52 -35.72 14.78 -7.13
CA TYR A 52 -34.97 15.37 -6.02
C TYR A 52 -33.78 14.53 -5.56
N SER A 53 -33.33 13.57 -6.38
CA SER A 53 -32.02 12.98 -6.13
C SER A 53 -30.97 14.05 -6.40
N LEU A 54 -30.71 14.84 -5.37
CA LEU A 54 -29.38 15.43 -5.20
C LEU A 54 -28.37 14.35 -5.58
N PRO A 55 -27.34 14.65 -6.40
CA PRO A 55 -26.30 13.68 -6.66
C PRO A 55 -25.89 13.17 -5.28
N LEU A 56 -26.05 11.87 -5.03
CA LEU A 56 -25.44 11.24 -3.90
C LEU A 56 -23.96 11.58 -4.04
N HIS A 57 -23.55 12.67 -3.38
CA HIS A 57 -22.17 12.86 -3.10
C HIS A 57 -21.73 11.51 -2.54
N LYS A 58 -20.85 10.80 -3.25
CA LYS A 58 -20.15 9.66 -2.67
C LYS A 58 -19.65 10.19 -1.34
N ILE A 59 -20.32 9.79 -0.27
CA ILE A 59 -19.77 9.97 1.07
C ILE A 59 -18.51 9.11 0.98
N ASN A 60 -17.39 9.74 0.66
CA ASN A 60 -16.10 9.11 0.80
C ASN A 60 -15.99 8.87 2.29
N ILE A 61 -16.36 7.67 2.72
CA ILE A 61 -16.07 7.19 4.06
C ILE A 61 -14.54 7.15 4.08
N ILE A 62 -13.97 8.20 4.67
CA ILE A 62 -12.52 8.33 4.81
C ILE A 62 -12.08 7.21 5.73
N MET A 63 -11.18 6.34 5.26
CA MET A 63 -10.60 5.32 6.11
C MET A 63 -9.88 5.98 7.28
N ASP A 64 -10.24 5.60 8.50
CA ASP A 64 -9.51 5.99 9.70
C ASP A 64 -9.12 4.77 10.53
N ILE A 65 -7.96 4.84 11.18
CA ILE A 65 -7.49 3.81 12.10
C ILE A 65 -8.00 4.16 13.50
N VAL A 66 -9.04 3.45 13.92
CA VAL A 66 -9.64 3.61 15.25
C VAL A 66 -8.93 2.75 16.30
N ASN A 67 -8.45 1.58 15.90
CA ASN A 67 -7.76 0.64 16.78
C ASN A 67 -6.49 0.12 16.12
N SER A 68 -5.39 0.12 16.87
CA SER A 68 -4.12 -0.44 16.46
C SER A 68 -3.43 -1.10 17.64
N GLN A 69 -3.07 -2.38 17.51
CA GLN A 69 -2.45 -3.15 18.58
C GLN A 69 -1.29 -4.00 18.07
N PHE A 70 -0.21 -4.05 18.83
CA PHE A 70 0.88 -5.00 18.58
C PHE A 70 0.39 -6.43 18.84
N VAL A 71 0.72 -7.33 17.93
CA VAL A 71 0.34 -8.75 18.02
C VAL A 71 1.55 -9.62 18.31
N ILE A 72 2.56 -9.59 17.44
CA ILE A 72 3.73 -10.47 17.56
C ILE A 72 4.96 -9.88 16.87
N SER A 73 6.13 -10.29 17.35
CA SER A 73 7.42 -10.15 16.65
C SER A 73 7.86 -11.54 16.19
N ALA A 74 7.69 -11.83 14.91
CA ALA A 74 8.01 -13.13 14.33
C ALA A 74 9.46 -13.19 13.82
N PRO A 75 10.26 -14.19 14.20
CA PRO A 75 11.63 -14.37 13.72
C PRO A 75 11.68 -14.99 12.31
N ASN A 76 10.61 -15.56 11.82
CA ASN A 76 10.48 -16.14 10.49
C ASN A 76 9.00 -16.18 10.05
N VAL A 77 8.75 -16.50 8.79
CA VAL A 77 7.42 -16.49 8.16
C VAL A 77 6.45 -17.47 8.83
N ASN A 78 6.93 -18.63 9.29
CA ASN A 78 6.08 -19.66 9.89
C ASN A 78 5.49 -19.25 11.25
N MET A 79 6.06 -18.24 11.88
CA MET A 79 5.58 -17.68 13.15
C MET A 79 4.74 -16.42 12.98
N CYS A 80 4.47 -16.00 11.75
CA CYS A 80 3.53 -14.90 11.47
C CYS A 80 2.09 -15.34 11.74
N PRO A 81 1.14 -14.40 11.95
CA PRO A 81 -0.28 -14.74 12.14
C PRO A 81 -0.84 -15.60 11.02
N SER A 82 -1.71 -16.57 11.37
CA SER A 82 -2.27 -17.55 10.41
C SER A 82 -3.75 -17.32 10.08
N ASP A 83 -4.30 -16.17 10.45
CA ASP A 83 -5.73 -15.86 10.33
C ASP A 83 -6.16 -15.26 8.96
N ASN A 84 -5.35 -15.39 7.95
CA ASN A 84 -5.61 -15.01 6.55
C ASN A 84 -6.00 -13.53 6.32
N LYS A 85 -5.79 -12.65 7.29
CA LYS A 85 -6.03 -11.22 7.08
C LYS A 85 -5.00 -10.60 6.14
N PRO A 86 -5.42 -9.63 5.30
CA PRO A 86 -4.49 -8.93 4.41
C PRO A 86 -3.38 -8.21 5.18
N GLU A 87 -2.18 -8.24 4.62
CA GLU A 87 -0.99 -7.60 5.20
C GLU A 87 -0.47 -6.49 4.29
N PHE A 88 -0.23 -5.34 4.88
CA PHE A 88 0.49 -4.22 4.26
C PHE A 88 1.82 -4.07 4.98
N ALA A 89 2.91 -4.42 4.29
CA ALA A 89 4.23 -4.41 4.88
C ALA A 89 5.01 -3.13 4.56
N PHE A 90 5.79 -2.68 5.51
CA PHE A 90 6.61 -1.47 5.43
C PHE A 90 8.08 -1.84 5.57
N ILE A 91 8.89 -1.43 4.60
CA ILE A 91 10.32 -1.68 4.56
C ILE A 91 11.08 -0.43 4.11
N GLY A 92 12.34 -0.35 4.41
CA GLY A 92 13.20 0.74 3.96
C GLY A 92 14.55 0.67 4.66
N ARG A 93 15.44 1.60 4.32
CA ARG A 93 16.76 1.66 4.95
C ARG A 93 16.67 2.03 6.43
N SER A 94 17.73 1.71 7.16
CA SER A 94 17.85 2.15 8.54
C SER A 94 17.69 3.67 8.68
N ASN A 95 16.94 4.11 9.69
CA ASN A 95 16.69 5.53 9.97
C ASN A 95 15.94 6.30 8.85
N VAL A 96 15.30 5.60 7.94
CA VAL A 96 14.44 6.22 6.90
C VAL A 96 13.21 6.91 7.50
N GLY A 97 12.81 6.55 8.73
CA GLY A 97 11.62 7.10 9.40
C GLY A 97 10.46 6.11 9.49
N LYS A 98 10.70 4.80 9.27
CA LYS A 98 9.67 3.77 9.20
C LYS A 98 8.79 3.71 10.46
N SER A 99 9.35 3.57 11.66
CA SER A 99 8.57 3.53 12.91
C SER A 99 7.82 4.84 13.17
N SER A 100 8.39 5.99 12.80
CA SER A 100 7.69 7.28 12.90
C SER A 100 6.49 7.35 11.95
N LEU A 101 6.64 6.84 10.72
CA LEU A 101 5.55 6.76 9.75
C LEU A 101 4.43 5.85 10.26
N ILE A 102 4.76 4.66 10.75
CA ILE A 102 3.80 3.70 11.30
C ILE A 102 3.01 4.35 12.45
N ASN A 103 3.70 5.00 13.39
CA ASN A 103 3.06 5.70 14.49
C ASN A 103 2.14 6.84 14.02
N MET A 104 2.53 7.55 12.96
CA MET A 104 1.76 8.62 12.36
C MET A 104 0.52 8.07 11.63
N LEU A 105 0.65 7.01 10.83
CA LEU A 105 -0.48 6.37 10.16
C LEU A 105 -1.53 5.89 11.18
N CYS A 106 -1.08 5.22 12.23
CA CYS A 106 -1.95 4.69 13.28
C CYS A 106 -2.43 5.77 14.28
N ASN A 107 -1.97 7.01 14.15
CA ASN A 107 -2.19 8.06 15.16
C ASN A 107 -1.93 7.57 16.61
N HIS A 108 -0.95 6.69 16.76
CA HIS A 108 -0.64 5.99 18.01
C HIS A 108 0.85 6.14 18.34
N LYS A 109 1.17 7.03 19.26
CA LYS A 109 2.54 7.25 19.71
C LYS A 109 3.10 5.99 20.39
N GLY A 110 4.26 5.53 19.90
CA GLY A 110 4.99 4.40 20.49
C GLY A 110 4.45 3.01 20.15
N LEU A 111 3.50 2.87 19.23
CA LEU A 111 3.06 1.58 18.69
C LEU A 111 4.26 0.82 18.08
N ALA A 112 4.93 1.41 17.11
CA ALA A 112 6.22 0.95 16.64
C ALA A 112 7.35 1.65 17.42
N LYS A 113 8.24 0.86 18.02
CA LYS A 113 9.34 1.40 18.81
C LYS A 113 10.32 2.14 17.90
N THR A 114 10.45 3.44 18.12
CA THR A 114 11.51 4.25 17.50
C THR A 114 12.80 4.00 18.25
N SER A 115 13.83 3.44 17.63
CA SER A 115 15.15 3.31 18.25
C SER A 115 16.15 4.21 17.54
N ALA A 116 16.84 5.05 18.31
CA ALA A 116 18.01 5.80 17.82
C ALA A 116 19.19 4.86 17.49
N THR A 117 19.19 3.64 18.02
CA THR A 117 20.26 2.65 17.80
C THR A 117 19.89 1.77 16.61
N PRO A 118 20.64 1.84 15.49
CA PRO A 118 20.42 0.98 14.34
C PRO A 118 20.57 -0.50 14.73
N GLY A 119 19.66 -1.34 14.28
CA GLY A 119 19.91 -2.78 14.33
C GLY A 119 19.22 -3.58 15.42
N LYS A 120 18.23 -3.07 16.15
CA LYS A 120 17.56 -3.86 17.18
C LYS A 120 16.47 -4.82 16.66
N THR A 121 15.92 -4.59 15.48
CA THR A 121 14.80 -5.40 15.01
C THR A 121 15.27 -6.36 13.90
N LEU A 122 15.49 -7.61 14.28
CA LEU A 122 15.66 -8.75 13.36
C LEU A 122 14.35 -9.52 13.19
N LEU A 123 13.22 -8.91 13.57
CA LEU A 123 11.93 -9.58 13.67
C LEU A 123 10.93 -8.85 12.78
N VAL A 124 9.97 -9.60 12.28
CA VAL A 124 8.81 -9.09 11.56
C VAL A 124 7.74 -8.74 12.59
N ASN A 125 7.42 -7.46 12.74
CA ASN A 125 6.44 -7.02 13.73
C ASN A 125 5.07 -6.85 13.07
N HIS A 126 4.05 -7.50 13.62
CA HIS A 126 2.67 -7.40 13.16
C HIS A 126 1.85 -6.55 14.12
N PHE A 127 1.10 -5.60 13.55
CA PHE A 127 0.14 -4.77 14.26
C PHE A 127 -1.23 -4.99 13.61
N ILE A 128 -2.22 -5.44 14.40
CA ILE A 128 -3.61 -5.56 13.92
C ILE A 128 -4.26 -4.17 13.88
N ILE A 129 -4.88 -3.84 12.78
CA ILE A 129 -5.53 -2.56 12.53
C ILE A 129 -7.03 -2.80 12.36
N ASN A 130 -7.85 -2.08 13.14
CA ASN A 130 -9.31 -2.17 13.14
C ASN A 130 -9.85 -3.61 13.26
N LYS A 131 -9.02 -4.58 13.68
CA LYS A 131 -9.29 -6.03 13.71
C LYS A 131 -9.48 -6.67 12.33
N GLU A 132 -9.15 -5.96 11.26
CA GLU A 132 -9.45 -6.35 9.87
C GLU A 132 -8.21 -6.72 9.06
N TRP A 133 -7.10 -6.01 9.22
CA TRP A 133 -5.88 -6.20 8.47
C TRP A 133 -4.63 -5.97 9.31
N TYR A 134 -3.47 -6.38 8.79
CA TYR A 134 -2.19 -6.20 9.46
C TYR A 134 -1.34 -5.12 8.81
N LEU A 135 -0.84 -4.20 9.63
CA LEU A 135 0.32 -3.40 9.31
C LEU A 135 1.55 -4.18 9.77
N VAL A 136 2.52 -4.39 8.87
CA VAL A 136 3.70 -5.21 9.15
C VAL A 136 4.97 -4.37 9.02
N ASP A 137 5.74 -4.30 10.10
CA ASP A 137 7.03 -3.60 10.17
C ASP A 137 8.16 -4.59 9.90
N LEU A 138 8.68 -4.56 8.67
CA LEU A 138 9.81 -5.39 8.29
C LEU A 138 11.14 -4.77 8.76
N PRO A 139 12.14 -5.59 9.07
CA PRO A 139 13.50 -5.09 9.27
C PRO A 139 13.96 -4.30 8.06
N GLY A 140 14.75 -3.26 8.29
CA GLY A 140 15.31 -2.49 7.18
C GLY A 140 16.39 -3.27 6.42
N TYR A 141 16.63 -2.91 5.18
CA TYR A 141 17.76 -3.39 4.39
C TYR A 141 18.94 -2.41 4.43
N GLY A 142 20.09 -2.82 3.89
CA GLY A 142 21.25 -1.92 3.73
C GLY A 142 22.04 -1.61 5.01
N TYR A 143 22.08 -2.52 5.97
CA TYR A 143 22.85 -2.36 7.21
C TYR A 143 24.35 -2.55 7.03
N ALA A 144 25.09 -1.47 6.77
CA ALA A 144 26.57 -1.51 6.63
C ALA A 144 27.32 -1.87 7.94
N LYS A 145 26.71 -1.65 9.11
CA LYS A 145 27.38 -1.80 10.42
C LYS A 145 27.23 -3.18 11.07
N ARG A 146 26.78 -4.21 10.34
CA ARG A 146 26.62 -5.58 10.86
C ARG A 146 27.62 -6.53 10.24
N SER A 147 27.87 -7.66 10.90
CA SER A 147 28.66 -8.72 10.29
C SER A 147 27.96 -9.23 9.02
N LYS A 148 28.73 -9.64 8.03
CA LYS A 148 28.23 -10.16 6.75
C LYS A 148 27.21 -11.29 6.94
N LYS A 149 27.49 -12.19 7.90
CA LYS A 149 26.57 -13.30 8.25
C LYS A 149 25.18 -12.80 8.70
N VAL A 150 25.13 -11.75 9.52
CA VAL A 150 23.86 -11.18 10.00
C VAL A 150 23.13 -10.46 8.87
N GLN A 151 23.86 -9.78 7.97
CA GLN A 151 23.25 -9.16 6.78
C GLN A 151 22.61 -10.20 5.86
N GLU A 152 23.29 -11.30 5.57
CA GLU A 152 22.79 -12.40 4.75
C GLU A 152 21.56 -13.09 5.37
N GLN A 153 21.55 -13.28 6.69
CA GLN A 153 20.38 -13.84 7.40
C GLN A 153 19.17 -12.91 7.29
N LEU A 154 19.39 -11.61 7.45
CA LEU A 154 18.36 -10.60 7.38
C LEU A 154 17.77 -10.49 5.97
N ASP A 155 18.63 -10.42 4.95
CA ASP A 155 18.20 -10.39 3.54
C ASP A 155 17.40 -11.64 3.18
N ARG A 156 17.86 -12.80 3.59
CA ARG A 156 17.15 -14.07 3.39
C ARG A 156 15.77 -14.04 4.04
N MET A 157 15.67 -13.59 5.29
CA MET A 157 14.39 -13.50 6.00
C MET A 157 13.42 -12.54 5.30
N ILE A 158 13.89 -11.34 4.91
CA ILE A 158 13.08 -10.34 4.19
C ILE A 158 12.57 -10.93 2.87
N ARG A 159 13.45 -11.51 2.07
CA ARG A 159 13.08 -12.11 0.77
C ARG A 159 12.14 -13.29 0.94
N THR A 160 12.36 -14.14 1.94
CA THR A 160 11.46 -15.27 2.25
C THR A 160 10.06 -14.74 2.61
N TYR A 161 9.97 -13.73 3.47
CA TYR A 161 8.68 -13.11 3.81
C TYR A 161 7.99 -12.56 2.56
N ILE A 162 8.66 -11.74 1.78
CA ILE A 162 8.09 -11.08 0.60
C ILE A 162 7.62 -12.09 -0.46
N LEU A 163 8.39 -13.17 -0.67
CA LEU A 163 8.09 -14.17 -1.72
C LEU A 163 7.06 -15.21 -1.31
N GLN A 164 6.99 -15.56 -0.02
CA GLN A 164 6.20 -16.69 0.45
C GLN A 164 4.95 -16.30 1.25
N ARG A 165 4.83 -15.00 1.64
CA ARG A 165 3.69 -14.55 2.44
C ARG A 165 2.47 -14.29 1.55
N GLU A 166 1.54 -15.24 1.49
CA GLU A 166 0.33 -15.15 0.68
C GLU A 166 -0.59 -13.98 1.08
N GLN A 167 -0.58 -13.61 2.37
CA GLN A 167 -1.37 -12.50 2.91
C GLN A 167 -0.80 -11.12 2.56
N LEU A 168 0.44 -11.04 2.06
CA LEU A 168 1.06 -9.77 1.65
C LEU A 168 0.35 -9.20 0.41
N VAL A 169 -0.37 -8.12 0.61
CA VAL A 169 -1.15 -7.47 -0.46
C VAL A 169 -0.36 -6.37 -1.14
N ASN A 170 0.36 -5.56 -0.36
CA ASN A 170 1.21 -4.50 -0.88
C ASN A 170 2.42 -4.27 0.04
N LEU A 171 3.57 -4.03 -0.56
CA LEU A 171 4.80 -3.66 0.14
C LEU A 171 5.07 -2.16 -0.03
N PHE A 172 5.10 -1.40 1.05
CA PHE A 172 5.51 -0.01 1.03
C PHE A 172 7.02 0.11 1.23
N VAL A 173 7.71 0.61 0.20
CA VAL A 173 9.15 0.87 0.22
C VAL A 173 9.40 2.31 0.61
N LEU A 174 10.02 2.53 1.76
CA LEU A 174 10.28 3.86 2.31
C LEU A 174 11.62 4.40 1.84
N ILE A 175 11.60 5.64 1.37
CA ILE A 175 12.77 6.36 0.88
C ILE A 175 12.84 7.73 1.55
N ASP A 176 14.01 8.10 2.04
CA ASP A 176 14.25 9.45 2.57
C ASP A 176 14.37 10.44 1.41
N ILE A 177 13.40 11.34 1.28
CA ILE A 177 13.27 12.28 0.15
C ILE A 177 14.43 13.28 0.03
N ARG A 178 15.28 13.39 1.06
CA ARG A 178 16.40 14.31 1.09
C ARG A 178 17.59 13.83 0.26
N HIS A 179 17.61 12.54 -0.07
CA HIS A 179 18.73 11.89 -0.74
C HIS A 179 18.38 11.54 -2.17
N ASP A 180 19.37 11.66 -3.05
CA ASP A 180 19.28 11.14 -4.41
C ASP A 180 19.07 9.61 -4.40
N PRO A 181 18.56 9.02 -5.51
CA PRO A 181 18.38 7.60 -5.63
C PRO A 181 19.67 6.84 -5.31
N GLN A 182 19.63 6.05 -4.24
CA GLN A 182 20.75 5.22 -3.85
C GLN A 182 20.71 3.90 -4.63
N LYS A 183 21.88 3.41 -5.04
CA LYS A 183 22.00 2.15 -5.78
C LYS A 183 21.27 0.99 -5.11
N ILE A 184 21.39 0.86 -3.79
CA ILE A 184 20.74 -0.21 -3.03
C ILE A 184 19.21 -0.13 -3.05
N ASP A 185 18.64 1.09 -3.07
CA ASP A 185 17.19 1.28 -3.15
C ASP A 185 16.69 0.90 -4.55
N ARG A 186 17.42 1.27 -5.61
CA ARG A 186 17.12 0.88 -6.99
C ARG A 186 17.20 -0.64 -7.17
N GLU A 187 18.29 -1.27 -6.76
CA GLU A 187 18.46 -2.72 -6.85
C GLU A 187 17.32 -3.48 -6.14
N PHE A 188 16.86 -2.97 -4.99
CA PHE A 188 15.75 -3.57 -4.27
C PHE A 188 14.43 -3.41 -5.02
N ILE A 189 14.15 -2.22 -5.57
CA ILE A 189 12.94 -1.96 -6.36
C ILE A 189 12.92 -2.77 -7.66
N ASP A 190 14.05 -2.84 -8.37
CA ASP A 190 14.17 -3.66 -9.57
C ASP A 190 13.94 -5.14 -9.28
N TRP A 191 14.46 -5.63 -8.15
CA TRP A 191 14.19 -6.99 -7.70
C TRP A 191 12.71 -7.21 -7.40
N LEU A 192 12.00 -6.26 -6.77
CA LEU A 192 10.56 -6.36 -6.53
C LEU A 192 9.79 -6.46 -7.85
N GLY A 193 10.13 -5.63 -8.82
CA GLY A 193 9.51 -5.67 -10.15
C GLY A 193 9.74 -6.98 -10.88
N LEU A 194 10.97 -7.46 -10.91
CA LEU A 194 11.32 -8.76 -11.50
C LEU A 194 10.61 -9.92 -10.80
N SER A 195 10.41 -9.82 -9.50
CA SER A 195 9.69 -10.82 -8.69
C SER A 195 8.17 -10.66 -8.75
N GLN A 196 7.65 -9.67 -9.48
CA GLN A 196 6.21 -9.38 -9.62
C GLN A 196 5.49 -9.14 -8.27
N ILE A 197 6.19 -8.55 -7.31
CA ILE A 197 5.64 -8.19 -6.01
C ILE A 197 4.89 -6.86 -6.10
N PRO A 198 3.61 -6.78 -5.68
CA PRO A 198 2.90 -5.50 -5.59
C PRO A 198 3.57 -4.58 -4.56
N PHE A 199 3.98 -3.41 -4.99
CA PHE A 199 4.60 -2.43 -4.09
C PHE A 199 4.28 -0.99 -4.46
N SER A 200 4.50 -0.10 -3.50
CA SER A 200 4.37 1.35 -3.64
C SER A 200 5.52 2.04 -2.92
N ILE A 201 5.87 3.25 -3.32
CA ILE A 201 6.95 4.01 -2.70
C ILE A 201 6.38 5.06 -1.75
N ILE A 202 6.97 5.18 -0.55
CA ILE A 202 6.67 6.27 0.38
C ILE A 202 7.94 7.10 0.61
N PHE A 203 7.92 8.32 0.11
CA PHE A 203 8.93 9.31 0.43
C PHE A 203 8.66 9.89 1.81
N THR A 204 9.64 9.76 2.70
CA THR A 204 9.56 10.23 4.09
C THR A 204 10.34 11.53 4.30
N LYS A 205 10.09 12.20 5.45
CA LYS A 205 10.81 13.40 5.90
C LYS A 205 10.66 14.61 4.98
N ALA A 206 9.51 14.77 4.34
CA ALA A 206 9.25 15.90 3.45
C ALA A 206 9.30 17.26 4.19
N ASP A 207 9.08 17.27 5.51
CA ASP A 207 9.22 18.46 6.37
C ASP A 207 10.64 19.04 6.43
N LYS A 208 11.64 18.26 6.06
CA LYS A 208 13.05 18.72 6.02
C LYS A 208 13.39 19.50 4.75
N LEU A 209 12.45 19.65 3.83
CA LEU A 209 12.60 20.38 2.58
C LEU A 209 11.42 21.36 2.41
N SER A 210 11.61 22.38 1.57
CA SER A 210 10.45 23.16 1.13
C SER A 210 9.49 22.28 0.32
N GLY A 211 8.18 22.56 0.38
CA GLY A 211 7.18 21.75 -0.32
C GLY A 211 7.43 21.63 -1.83
N GLY A 212 7.93 22.68 -2.48
CA GLY A 212 8.32 22.65 -3.88
C GLY A 212 9.50 21.71 -4.13
N ARG A 213 10.53 21.76 -3.27
CA ARG A 213 11.72 20.90 -3.39
C ARG A 213 11.38 19.44 -3.08
N ALA A 214 10.54 19.18 -2.09
CA ALA A 214 10.10 17.82 -1.80
C ALA A 214 9.39 17.19 -3.00
N ARG A 215 8.45 17.90 -3.63
CA ARG A 215 7.77 17.42 -4.85
C ARG A 215 8.74 17.21 -6.02
N ALA A 216 9.67 18.14 -6.22
CA ALA A 216 10.67 18.03 -7.28
C ALA A 216 11.60 16.83 -7.08
N ASN A 217 12.07 16.58 -5.84
CA ASN A 217 12.90 15.42 -5.51
C ASN A 217 12.14 14.10 -5.73
N ALA A 218 10.89 14.00 -5.26
CA ALA A 218 10.07 12.82 -5.48
C ALA A 218 9.87 12.55 -6.97
N LYS A 219 9.54 13.60 -7.74
CA LYS A 219 9.38 13.48 -9.19
C LYS A 219 10.67 13.02 -9.87
N ALA A 220 11.81 13.66 -9.58
CA ALA A 220 13.09 13.30 -10.16
C ALA A 220 13.47 11.85 -9.83
N TRP A 221 13.17 11.40 -8.61
CA TRP A 221 13.39 10.02 -8.19
C TRP A 221 12.53 9.04 -9.01
N ILE A 222 11.24 9.32 -9.15
CA ILE A 222 10.31 8.51 -9.93
C ILE A 222 10.67 8.52 -11.42
N ASP A 223 10.96 9.70 -12.00
CA ASP A 223 11.38 9.83 -13.38
C ASP A 223 12.63 8.98 -13.67
N SER A 224 13.53 8.85 -12.70
CA SER A 224 14.73 8.03 -12.83
C SER A 224 14.47 6.51 -12.93
N LEU A 225 13.27 6.04 -12.58
CA LEU A 225 12.86 4.66 -12.82
C LEU A 225 12.43 4.44 -14.27
N LEU A 226 11.94 5.47 -14.96
CA LEU A 226 11.42 5.35 -16.32
C LEU A 226 12.51 4.95 -17.36
N ASP A 227 13.79 5.00 -16.97
CA ASP A 227 14.87 4.45 -17.78
C ASP A 227 14.76 2.92 -17.97
N THR A 228 14.11 2.23 -17.01
CA THR A 228 13.99 0.76 -16.96
C THR A 228 12.55 0.27 -16.79
N TRP A 229 11.62 1.14 -16.39
CA TRP A 229 10.22 0.83 -16.10
C TRP A 229 9.29 1.52 -17.09
N GLU A 230 8.34 0.80 -17.69
CA GLU A 230 7.31 1.39 -18.57
C GLU A 230 6.33 2.29 -17.78
N THR A 231 6.00 1.90 -16.57
CA THR A 231 5.10 2.63 -15.68
C THR A 231 5.67 2.66 -14.28
N PRO A 232 5.79 3.83 -13.66
CA PRO A 232 6.32 3.91 -12.30
C PRO A 232 5.32 3.33 -11.29
N PRO A 233 5.79 2.80 -10.14
CA PRO A 233 4.92 2.37 -9.07
C PRO A 233 4.17 3.57 -8.45
N PRO A 234 3.00 3.35 -7.82
CA PRO A 234 2.35 4.36 -7.01
C PRO A 234 3.30 4.92 -5.95
N TYR A 235 3.24 6.23 -5.69
CA TYR A 235 4.10 6.83 -4.69
C TYR A 235 3.39 7.93 -3.88
N PHE A 236 3.86 8.13 -2.66
CA PHE A 236 3.33 9.08 -1.69
C PHE A 236 4.45 9.92 -1.10
N VAL A 237 4.17 11.20 -0.83
CA VAL A 237 5.11 12.11 -0.16
C VAL A 237 4.61 12.39 1.24
N THR A 238 5.37 12.01 2.26
CA THR A 238 4.92 12.02 3.65
C THR A 238 5.87 12.78 4.59
N SER A 239 5.29 13.32 5.66
CA SER A 239 6.01 13.78 6.84
C SER A 239 5.32 13.30 8.09
N SER A 240 6.03 12.52 8.90
CA SER A 240 5.52 12.10 10.21
C SER A 240 5.45 13.26 11.19
N GLU A 241 6.31 14.26 11.05
CA GLU A 241 6.34 15.46 11.90
C GLU A 241 5.16 16.38 11.58
N ALA A 242 4.97 16.71 10.30
CA ALA A 242 3.88 17.56 9.83
C ALA A 242 2.56 16.81 9.63
N LYS A 243 2.53 15.49 9.82
CA LYS A 243 1.40 14.58 9.56
C LYS A 243 0.81 14.68 8.15
N THR A 244 1.61 15.07 7.17
CA THR A 244 1.19 15.14 5.76
C THR A 244 1.33 13.79 5.07
N GLY A 245 0.49 13.54 4.05
CA GLY A 245 0.49 12.28 3.30
C GLY A 245 -0.17 11.10 4.01
N ARG A 246 -0.70 11.30 5.25
CA ARG A 246 -1.35 10.23 6.01
C ARG A 246 -2.60 9.73 5.30
N GLN A 247 -3.47 10.62 4.92
CA GLN A 247 -4.77 10.26 4.35
C GLN A 247 -4.61 9.60 2.99
N GLU A 248 -3.71 10.11 2.17
CA GLU A 248 -3.44 9.55 0.84
C GLU A 248 -2.96 8.09 0.91
N VAL A 249 -2.12 7.76 1.90
CA VAL A 249 -1.68 6.37 2.13
C VAL A 249 -2.82 5.51 2.64
N LEU A 250 -3.66 6.01 3.57
CA LEU A 250 -4.79 5.27 4.11
C LEU A 250 -5.87 5.03 3.04
N ASP A 251 -6.19 6.04 2.22
CA ASP A 251 -7.16 5.91 1.13
C ASP A 251 -6.68 4.87 0.09
N TYR A 252 -5.38 4.83 -0.19
CA TYR A 252 -4.81 3.79 -1.06
C TYR A 252 -4.92 2.38 -0.47
N ILE A 253 -4.70 2.23 0.84
CA ILE A 253 -4.91 0.94 1.54
C ILE A 253 -6.38 0.54 1.47
N ASP A 254 -7.30 1.47 1.73
CA ASP A 254 -8.75 1.25 1.69
C ASP A 254 -9.22 0.83 0.29
N ASP A 255 -8.71 1.48 -0.76
CA ASP A 255 -9.00 1.14 -2.14
C ASP A 255 -8.55 -0.28 -2.52
N ILE A 256 -7.46 -0.75 -1.93
CA ILE A 256 -6.99 -2.13 -2.11
C ILE A 256 -7.89 -3.09 -1.32
N LEU A 257 -8.17 -2.80 -0.04
CA LEU A 257 -9.01 -3.64 0.82
C LEU A 257 -10.41 -3.85 0.23
N LYS A 258 -11.00 -2.82 -0.38
CA LYS A 258 -12.31 -2.91 -1.06
C LYS A 258 -12.32 -3.80 -2.30
N LYS A 259 -11.16 -4.15 -2.84
CA LYS A 259 -11.01 -4.99 -4.04
C LYS A 259 -10.66 -6.45 -3.73
N LEU A 260 -10.34 -6.76 -2.48
CA LEU A 260 -10.10 -8.11 -1.97
C LEU A 260 -11.40 -8.84 -1.65
#